data_29b5e82ed2da2eaa52876217575f3be3
#
_entry.id   29b5e82ed2da2eaa52876217575f3be3
#
_cell.length_a   1.000
_cell.length_b   1.000
_cell.length_c   1.000
_cell.angle_alpha   90.00
_cell.angle_beta   90.00
_cell.angle_gamma   90.00
#
_symmetry.space_group_name_H-M   'P 1'
#
loop_
_entity.id
_entity.type
_entity.pdbx_description
1 polymer ?
#
loop_
_entity_poly.entity_id
_entity_poly.type
_entity_poly.pdbx_seq_one_letter_code
_entity_poly.pdbx_strand_id
1 'polypeptide(L)'
;MAINLEMPKKLQAVIEKGHDGAAEMIRPISRKYDLMEHAYPVELDTLADLFDGISEAKTISFAGTDAFVGAADDGKKSNINGANMSALLNALEISWGDVALLLSVPRQGLGNAAISSVATPEQLERLGKGVWAAMAITEPSFGSDSAAVSTTAVLDGDEYVINGEKIFVTAGSRASHIVVWATLDKSKGRAAIKSFIVPREHPGVTVERLEHKLGIKASDTAVIRFDNARIPKDNLLGDPEIHVEKGFAGVMETFDNTRPIVAAMAVGVARAALEDLRKILTDAGIEISYDKPAHAQSAAAAEFLRMEAEWESGYLLTVRSAWQADNRIPNSKEASMGKAKAARVASDITLKAVEMAGTTGYSEQTLLEKWARDSKILDIFEGTQQIQQLVVARRLLGLSSAELK
;
A
#
# COMPACT_ATOMS: atom_id res chain seq x y z
N MET A 1 -25.15 20.35 -11.01
CA MET A 1 -23.72 20.20 -11.31
C MET A 1 -23.57 18.87 -12.04
N ALA A 2 -23.17 18.88 -13.32
CA ALA A 2 -22.95 17.62 -14.04
C ALA A 2 -21.67 16.97 -13.51
N ILE A 3 -21.74 15.71 -13.11
CA ILE A 3 -20.56 14.92 -12.73
C ILE A 3 -19.97 14.38 -14.03
N ASN A 4 -18.76 14.78 -14.37
CA ASN A 4 -18.02 14.18 -15.47
C ASN A 4 -17.16 13.05 -14.89
N LEU A 5 -17.48 11.80 -15.25
CA LEU A 5 -16.76 10.61 -14.83
C LEU A 5 -15.76 10.12 -15.89
N GLU A 6 -15.63 10.83 -17.02
CA GLU A 6 -14.63 10.48 -18.02
C GLU A 6 -13.21 10.70 -17.50
N MET A 7 -12.37 9.70 -17.67
CA MET A 7 -10.95 9.79 -17.31
C MET A 7 -10.24 10.78 -18.25
N PRO A 8 -9.53 11.80 -17.71
CA PRO A 8 -8.76 12.73 -18.55
C PRO A 8 -7.75 12.01 -19.44
N LYS A 9 -7.60 12.45 -20.71
CA LYS A 9 -6.69 11.82 -21.69
C LYS A 9 -5.27 11.58 -21.17
N LYS A 10 -4.71 12.52 -20.37
CA LYS A 10 -3.39 12.36 -19.77
C LYS A 10 -3.28 11.17 -18.82
N LEU A 11 -4.37 10.82 -18.14
CA LEU A 11 -4.44 9.69 -17.22
C LEU A 11 -4.75 8.37 -17.95
N GLN A 12 -5.44 8.42 -19.11
CA GLN A 12 -5.61 7.25 -19.96
C GLN A 12 -4.26 6.67 -20.40
N ALA A 13 -3.30 7.54 -20.80
CA ALA A 13 -1.95 7.09 -21.13
C ALA A 13 -1.20 6.45 -19.96
N VAL A 14 -1.46 6.85 -18.71
CA VAL A 14 -0.91 6.21 -17.51
C VAL A 14 -1.51 4.83 -17.32
N ILE A 15 -2.83 4.71 -17.47
CA ILE A 15 -3.56 3.44 -17.35
C ILE A 15 -3.07 2.46 -18.42
N GLU A 16 -3.05 2.86 -19.70
CA GLU A 16 -2.63 2.02 -20.81
C GLU A 16 -1.21 1.48 -20.61
N LYS A 17 -0.24 2.35 -20.33
CA LYS A 17 1.15 1.93 -20.08
C LYS A 17 1.30 1.04 -18.84
N GLY A 18 0.57 1.36 -17.76
CA GLY A 18 0.56 0.55 -16.55
C GLY A 18 -0.01 -0.84 -16.82
N HIS A 19 -1.10 -0.91 -17.60
CA HIS A 19 -1.75 -2.15 -17.98
C HIS A 19 -0.87 -3.01 -18.90
N ASP A 20 -0.28 -2.42 -19.93
CA ASP A 20 0.64 -3.12 -20.85
C ASP A 20 1.83 -3.71 -20.07
N GLY A 21 2.46 -2.91 -19.19
CA GLY A 21 3.53 -3.39 -18.31
C GLY A 21 3.08 -4.52 -17.38
N ALA A 22 1.87 -4.42 -16.84
CA ALA A 22 1.29 -5.47 -15.99
C ALA A 22 1.00 -6.76 -16.79
N ALA A 23 0.45 -6.63 -18.00
CA ALA A 23 0.10 -7.75 -18.84
C ALA A 23 1.34 -8.48 -19.41
N GLU A 24 2.36 -7.72 -19.81
CA GLU A 24 3.53 -8.27 -20.48
C GLU A 24 4.65 -8.71 -19.53
N MET A 25 4.83 -8.02 -18.39
CA MET A 25 5.96 -8.26 -17.48
C MET A 25 5.56 -8.90 -16.15
N ILE A 26 4.40 -8.53 -15.59
CA ILE A 26 4.00 -8.92 -14.22
C ILE A 26 3.15 -10.20 -14.23
N ARG A 27 2.05 -10.19 -14.97
CA ARG A 27 1.09 -11.31 -14.97
C ARG A 27 1.70 -12.64 -15.42
N PRO A 28 2.60 -12.69 -16.43
CA PRO A 28 3.23 -13.94 -16.87
C PRO A 28 4.09 -14.64 -15.82
N ILE A 29 4.68 -13.89 -14.90
CA ILE A 29 5.56 -14.44 -13.83
C ILE A 29 4.83 -14.62 -12.49
N SER A 30 3.57 -14.22 -12.40
CA SER A 30 2.77 -14.25 -11.17
C SER A 30 2.73 -15.65 -10.53
N ARG A 31 2.34 -16.69 -11.29
CA ARG A 31 2.32 -18.06 -10.78
C ARG A 31 3.70 -18.59 -10.40
N LYS A 32 4.73 -18.28 -11.20
CA LYS A 32 6.10 -18.69 -10.91
C LYS A 32 6.53 -18.29 -9.50
N TYR A 33 6.33 -17.01 -9.13
CA TYR A 33 6.76 -16.50 -7.83
C TYR A 33 5.78 -16.78 -6.68
N ASP A 34 4.53 -17.13 -6.96
CA ASP A 34 3.63 -17.71 -5.96
C ASP A 34 4.11 -19.10 -5.50
N LEU A 35 4.57 -19.93 -6.44
CA LEU A 35 5.11 -21.26 -6.13
C LEU A 35 6.52 -21.20 -5.54
N MET A 36 7.33 -20.24 -5.95
CA MET A 36 8.71 -20.04 -5.48
C MET A 36 8.75 -19.03 -4.33
N GLU A 37 7.99 -19.28 -3.29
CA GLU A 37 7.90 -18.39 -2.12
C GLU A 37 9.28 -17.95 -1.65
N HIS A 38 9.45 -16.65 -1.39
CA HIS A 38 10.71 -15.98 -1.01
C HIS A 38 11.77 -15.84 -2.10
N ALA A 39 11.59 -16.44 -3.29
CA ALA A 39 12.53 -16.19 -4.39
C ALA A 39 12.48 -14.72 -4.81
N TYR A 40 13.64 -14.17 -5.15
CA TYR A 40 13.71 -12.80 -5.65
C TYR A 40 13.25 -12.73 -7.11
N PRO A 41 12.23 -11.90 -7.44
CA PRO A 41 11.78 -11.73 -8.80
C PRO A 41 12.70 -10.81 -9.58
N VAL A 42 13.74 -11.37 -10.19
CA VAL A 42 14.82 -10.62 -10.88
C VAL A 42 14.31 -9.78 -12.06
N GLU A 43 13.19 -10.17 -12.65
CA GLU A 43 12.53 -9.44 -13.73
C GLU A 43 12.06 -8.04 -13.27
N LEU A 44 11.85 -7.86 -11.96
CA LEU A 44 11.43 -6.58 -11.40
C LEU A 44 12.53 -5.52 -11.35
N ASP A 45 13.82 -5.91 -11.46
CA ASP A 45 14.93 -4.95 -11.53
C ASP A 45 14.79 -4.07 -12.78
N THR A 46 14.49 -4.67 -13.93
CA THR A 46 14.23 -3.94 -15.18
C THR A 46 13.02 -3.02 -15.06
N LEU A 47 11.96 -3.49 -14.40
CA LEU A 47 10.76 -2.67 -14.18
C LEU A 47 11.05 -1.48 -13.25
N ALA A 48 11.83 -1.69 -12.19
CA ALA A 48 12.23 -0.63 -11.28
C ALA A 48 13.09 0.43 -11.99
N ASP A 49 14.04 0.02 -12.83
CA ASP A 49 14.87 0.94 -13.60
C ASP A 49 14.05 1.75 -14.62
N LEU A 50 13.02 1.12 -15.21
CA LEU A 50 12.07 1.82 -16.08
C LEU A 50 11.28 2.88 -15.29
N PHE A 51 10.80 2.55 -14.08
CA PHE A 51 10.09 3.50 -13.24
C PHE A 51 10.98 4.65 -12.76
N ASP A 52 12.22 4.39 -12.42
CA ASP A 52 13.18 5.44 -12.04
C ASP A 52 13.43 6.40 -13.21
N GLY A 53 13.62 5.88 -14.42
CA GLY A 53 13.76 6.71 -15.62
C GLY A 53 12.53 7.58 -15.93
N ILE A 54 11.32 7.07 -15.68
CA ILE A 54 10.07 7.81 -15.84
C ILE A 54 9.91 8.84 -14.71
N SER A 55 10.30 8.51 -13.48
CA SER A 55 10.25 9.44 -12.33
C SER A 55 11.21 10.61 -12.50
N GLU A 56 12.42 10.40 -13.07
CA GLU A 56 13.35 11.48 -13.43
C GLU A 56 12.74 12.46 -14.44
N ALA A 57 11.89 11.97 -15.34
CA ALA A 57 11.11 12.79 -16.26
C ALA A 57 9.90 13.49 -15.59
N LYS A 58 9.74 13.44 -14.25
CA LYS A 58 8.65 14.02 -13.44
C LYS A 58 7.24 13.50 -13.78
N THR A 59 7.13 12.28 -14.25
CA THR A 59 5.84 11.81 -14.80
C THR A 59 5.09 10.82 -13.90
N ILE A 60 5.77 10.03 -13.07
CA ILE A 60 5.11 9.02 -12.19
C ILE A 60 5.94 8.78 -10.94
N SER A 61 5.34 8.88 -9.74
CA SER A 61 5.89 8.33 -8.49
C SER A 61 4.99 7.19 -8.00
N PHE A 62 5.59 6.05 -7.64
CA PHE A 62 4.85 4.92 -7.07
C PHE A 62 4.54 5.08 -5.59
N ALA A 63 5.36 5.86 -4.88
CA ALA A 63 5.22 6.03 -3.43
C ALA A 63 4.14 7.03 -3.02
N GLY A 64 3.48 7.71 -3.95
CA GLY A 64 2.46 8.72 -3.67
C GLY A 64 2.99 9.98 -2.97
N THR A 65 4.27 10.00 -2.58
CA THR A 65 4.85 10.98 -1.65
C THR A 65 5.46 12.21 -2.30
N ASP A 66 5.88 12.14 -3.57
CA ASP A 66 6.46 13.29 -4.27
C ASP A 66 5.44 14.42 -4.56
N ALA A 67 4.16 14.13 -4.38
CA ALA A 67 3.09 15.10 -4.62
C ALA A 67 2.96 16.16 -3.51
N PHE A 68 3.52 15.93 -2.31
CA PHE A 68 3.46 16.88 -1.19
C PHE A 68 4.62 17.89 -1.20
N VAL A 69 5.71 17.61 -1.87
CA VAL A 69 6.86 18.53 -1.94
C VAL A 69 6.67 19.51 -3.09
N GLY A 70 6.00 20.63 -2.82
CA GLY A 70 6.31 21.87 -3.49
C GLY A 70 5.61 22.22 -4.80
N ALA A 71 4.31 21.94 -4.98
CA ALA A 71 3.53 22.75 -5.91
C ALA A 71 3.18 24.07 -5.20
N ALA A 72 3.82 25.17 -5.58
CA ALA A 72 3.48 26.50 -5.10
C ALA A 72 1.99 26.76 -5.38
N ASP A 73 1.28 27.27 -4.38
CA ASP A 73 -0.08 27.75 -4.52
C ASP A 73 -0.07 28.96 -5.48
N ASP A 74 -0.47 28.77 -6.73
CA ASP A 74 -0.59 29.84 -7.72
C ASP A 74 -1.94 30.56 -7.66
N GLY A 75 -2.73 30.29 -6.60
CA GLY A 75 -4.02 30.95 -6.36
C GLY A 75 -5.14 30.58 -7.34
N LYS A 76 -4.90 29.69 -8.30
CA LYS A 76 -5.92 29.22 -9.25
C LYS A 76 -6.66 28.01 -8.68
N LYS A 77 -7.95 28.16 -8.44
CA LYS A 77 -8.87 27.04 -8.15
C LYS A 77 -9.08 26.21 -9.42
N SER A 78 -8.10 25.40 -9.78
CA SER A 78 -8.24 24.41 -10.85
C SER A 78 -8.49 23.02 -10.25
N ASN A 79 -9.37 22.26 -10.90
CA ASN A 79 -9.57 20.85 -10.56
C ASN A 79 -8.34 20.06 -11.02
N ILE A 80 -7.51 19.58 -10.07
CA ILE A 80 -6.23 18.97 -10.37
C ILE A 80 -6.35 17.44 -10.22
N ASN A 81 -5.92 16.72 -11.27
CA ASN A 81 -5.56 15.32 -11.19
C ASN A 81 -4.05 15.25 -11.36
N GLY A 82 -3.35 15.02 -10.28
CA GLY A 82 -1.89 15.14 -10.18
C GLY A 82 -1.17 13.82 -9.99
N ALA A 83 -0.10 13.86 -9.23
CA ALA A 83 0.78 12.72 -8.99
C ALA A 83 0.10 11.61 -8.15
N ASN A 84 -0.74 11.97 -7.17
CA ASN A 84 -1.46 10.97 -6.37
C ASN A 84 -2.43 10.15 -7.22
N MET A 85 -3.19 10.81 -8.12
CA MET A 85 -4.07 10.12 -9.05
C MET A 85 -3.28 9.21 -9.99
N SER A 86 -2.16 9.68 -10.54
CA SER A 86 -1.31 8.88 -11.43
C SER A 86 -0.71 7.67 -10.72
N ALA A 87 -0.19 7.85 -9.50
CA ALA A 87 0.36 6.76 -8.69
C ALA A 87 -0.71 5.72 -8.34
N LEU A 88 -1.91 6.17 -7.97
CA LEU A 88 -3.04 5.31 -7.65
C LEU A 88 -3.45 4.45 -8.86
N LEU A 89 -3.64 5.06 -10.02
CA LEU A 89 -4.04 4.34 -11.23
C LEU A 89 -2.98 3.34 -11.68
N ASN A 90 -1.70 3.71 -11.58
CA ASN A 90 -0.61 2.81 -11.89
C ASN A 90 -0.53 1.63 -10.91
N ALA A 91 -0.68 1.86 -9.60
CA ALA A 91 -0.75 0.79 -8.60
C ALA A 91 -1.92 -0.17 -8.85
N LEU A 92 -3.08 0.36 -9.31
CA LEU A 92 -4.23 -0.45 -9.70
C LEU A 92 -3.88 -1.37 -10.87
N GLU A 93 -3.28 -0.83 -11.94
CA GLU A 93 -2.93 -1.61 -13.13
C GLU A 93 -1.88 -2.68 -12.84
N ILE A 94 -0.81 -2.33 -12.12
CA ILE A 94 0.21 -3.31 -11.74
C ILE A 94 -0.38 -4.40 -10.82
N SER A 95 -1.28 -4.05 -9.90
CA SER A 95 -1.95 -5.03 -9.03
C SER A 95 -2.94 -5.92 -9.77
N TRP A 96 -3.52 -5.46 -10.88
CA TRP A 96 -4.26 -6.29 -11.81
C TRP A 96 -3.36 -7.41 -12.40
N GLY A 97 -2.10 -7.10 -12.66
CA GLY A 97 -1.10 -8.10 -13.02
C GLY A 97 -0.78 -9.04 -11.86
N ASP A 98 -0.26 -8.48 -10.76
CA ASP A 98 0.04 -9.20 -9.51
C ASP A 98 0.38 -8.24 -8.37
N VAL A 99 -0.40 -8.29 -7.29
CA VAL A 99 -0.17 -7.43 -6.11
C VAL A 99 1.07 -7.80 -5.31
N ALA A 100 1.45 -9.08 -5.29
CA ALA A 100 2.65 -9.54 -4.58
C ALA A 100 3.93 -9.06 -5.26
N LEU A 101 3.94 -9.06 -6.60
CA LEU A 101 5.03 -8.54 -7.40
C LEU A 101 5.10 -7.01 -7.30
N LEU A 102 3.98 -6.29 -7.27
CA LEU A 102 3.99 -4.86 -7.00
C LEU A 102 4.70 -4.55 -5.67
N LEU A 103 4.37 -5.27 -4.60
CA LEU A 103 5.01 -5.12 -3.29
C LEU A 103 6.50 -5.50 -3.27
N SER A 104 6.98 -6.16 -4.32
CA SER A 104 8.36 -6.63 -4.47
C SER A 104 9.22 -5.74 -5.37
N VAL A 105 8.62 -4.73 -6.04
CA VAL A 105 9.36 -3.81 -6.91
C VAL A 105 10.42 -3.05 -6.09
N PRO A 106 11.70 -3.11 -6.49
CA PRO A 106 12.76 -2.37 -5.80
C PRO A 106 12.50 -0.87 -5.73
N ARG A 107 12.95 -0.24 -4.66
CA ARG A 107 12.86 1.22 -4.41
C ARG A 107 11.45 1.81 -4.32
N GLN A 108 10.42 0.97 -4.47
CA GLN A 108 8.99 1.37 -4.43
C GLN A 108 8.34 0.89 -3.14
N GLY A 109 8.81 1.33 -1.99
CA GLY A 109 8.39 0.79 -0.70
C GLY A 109 7.91 1.82 0.31
N LEU A 110 7.22 1.32 1.34
CA LEU A 110 6.72 2.12 2.47
C LEU A 110 7.84 2.84 3.24
N GLY A 111 9.05 2.28 3.29
CA GLY A 111 10.20 2.93 3.90
C GLY A 111 10.61 4.20 3.17
N ASN A 112 10.56 4.19 1.84
CA ASN A 112 10.80 5.39 1.04
C ASN A 112 9.71 6.43 1.28
N ALA A 113 8.44 6.01 1.38
CA ALA A 113 7.34 6.90 1.75
C ALA A 113 7.53 7.51 3.15
N ALA A 114 7.98 6.72 4.13
CA ALA A 114 8.28 7.22 5.47
C ALA A 114 9.42 8.23 5.47
N ILE A 115 10.51 7.99 4.71
CA ILE A 115 11.61 8.95 4.56
C ILE A 115 11.08 10.26 3.99
N SER A 116 10.35 10.24 2.89
CA SER A 116 9.82 11.45 2.25
C SER A 116 8.85 12.24 3.14
N SER A 117 8.13 11.57 4.05
CA SER A 117 7.16 12.22 4.94
C SER A 117 7.80 12.93 6.13
N VAL A 118 8.96 12.45 6.63
CA VAL A 118 9.49 12.92 7.92
C VAL A 118 10.92 13.44 7.85
N ALA A 119 11.71 13.10 6.83
CA ALA A 119 13.09 13.55 6.70
C ALA A 119 13.18 15.04 6.40
N THR A 120 14.24 15.70 6.92
CA THR A 120 14.55 17.09 6.56
C THR A 120 15.13 17.17 5.14
N PRO A 121 15.12 18.35 4.48
CA PRO A 121 15.76 18.52 3.18
C PRO A 121 17.23 18.09 3.16
N GLU A 122 17.98 18.39 4.23
CA GLU A 122 19.38 17.99 4.38
C GLU A 122 19.55 16.46 4.48
N GLN A 123 18.62 15.80 5.18
CA GLN A 123 18.60 14.34 5.27
C GLN A 123 18.26 13.70 3.93
N LEU A 124 17.30 14.26 3.19
CA LEU A 124 16.95 13.80 1.83
C LEU A 124 18.14 13.95 0.87
N GLU A 125 18.87 15.07 0.93
CA GLU A 125 20.07 15.29 0.13
C GLU A 125 21.17 14.29 0.47
N ARG A 126 21.41 14.03 1.78
CA ARG A 126 22.41 13.06 2.27
C ARG A 126 22.11 11.63 1.83
N LEU A 127 20.83 11.21 1.93
CA LEU A 127 20.41 9.86 1.55
C LEU A 127 20.48 9.65 0.05
N GLY A 128 20.26 10.71 -0.72
CA GLY A 128 20.32 10.68 -2.17
C GLY A 128 19.22 9.85 -2.82
N LYS A 129 19.30 9.76 -4.15
CA LYS A 129 18.42 8.92 -4.95
C LYS A 129 18.93 7.46 -4.92
N GLY A 130 18.01 6.50 -4.93
CA GLY A 130 18.38 5.08 -5.04
C GLY A 130 18.44 4.32 -3.71
N VAL A 131 18.14 4.95 -2.59
CA VAL A 131 17.89 4.22 -1.33
C VAL A 131 16.65 3.36 -1.50
N TRP A 132 16.76 2.07 -1.24
CA TRP A 132 15.62 1.19 -1.06
C TRP A 132 15.43 0.93 0.43
N ALA A 133 14.32 1.42 0.99
CA ALA A 133 14.03 1.32 2.41
C ALA A 133 12.77 0.49 2.69
N ALA A 134 12.90 -0.49 3.59
CA ALA A 134 11.77 -1.17 4.22
C ALA A 134 11.24 -0.33 5.38
N MET A 135 9.94 -0.49 5.74
CA MET A 135 9.34 0.14 6.92
C MET A 135 9.05 -0.89 8.01
N ALA A 136 9.64 -0.69 9.20
CA ALA A 136 9.54 -1.58 10.34
C ALA A 136 8.84 -0.89 11.52
N ILE A 137 7.52 -1.09 11.67
CA ILE A 137 6.70 -0.51 12.74
C ILE A 137 6.06 -1.58 13.62
N THR A 138 5.48 -2.64 13.02
CA THR A 138 4.74 -3.69 13.73
C THR A 138 5.64 -4.55 14.60
N GLU A 139 5.19 -4.84 15.81
CA GLU A 139 5.88 -5.71 16.78
C GLU A 139 5.03 -6.94 17.13
N PRO A 140 5.62 -8.01 17.70
CA PRO A 140 4.88 -9.22 18.03
C PRO A 140 3.62 -8.98 18.86
N SER A 141 3.66 -8.02 19.79
CA SER A 141 2.54 -7.70 20.69
C SER A 141 1.70 -6.50 20.24
N PHE A 142 2.13 -5.73 19.25
CA PHE A 142 1.53 -4.45 18.88
C PHE A 142 1.42 -4.29 17.36
N GLY A 143 0.26 -4.64 16.80
CA GLY A 143 -0.09 -4.42 15.39
C GLY A 143 -0.96 -3.18 15.21
N SER A 144 -2.25 -3.30 15.54
CA SER A 144 -3.23 -2.21 15.42
C SER A 144 -2.96 -1.05 16.37
N ASP A 145 -2.39 -1.31 17.55
CA ASP A 145 -1.93 -0.26 18.48
C ASP A 145 -0.45 0.10 18.20
N SER A 146 -0.22 0.73 17.07
CA SER A 146 1.12 1.20 16.68
C SER A 146 1.69 2.28 17.60
N ALA A 147 0.88 2.84 18.51
CA ALA A 147 1.32 3.79 19.53
C ALA A 147 1.98 3.09 20.75
N ALA A 148 1.83 1.77 20.88
CA ALA A 148 2.41 0.97 21.96
C ALA A 148 3.79 0.38 21.61
N VAL A 149 4.49 0.92 20.61
CA VAL A 149 5.83 0.51 20.21
C VAL A 149 6.75 0.33 21.42
N SER A 150 7.34 -0.86 21.54
CA SER A 150 8.22 -1.25 22.66
C SER A 150 9.72 -1.23 22.29
N THR A 151 10.06 -1.27 21.00
CA THR A 151 11.42 -1.05 20.50
C THR A 151 11.93 0.28 20.97
N THR A 152 13.13 0.32 21.57
CA THR A 152 13.74 1.51 22.17
C THR A 152 14.88 2.05 21.32
N ALA A 153 15.09 3.36 21.37
CA ALA A 153 16.27 4.03 20.86
C ALA A 153 16.81 4.97 21.93
N VAL A 154 17.96 4.64 22.50
CA VAL A 154 18.59 5.39 23.60
C VAL A 154 19.79 6.15 23.04
N LEU A 155 19.82 7.47 23.27
CA LEU A 155 20.98 8.29 22.88
C LEU A 155 22.17 8.00 23.81
N ASP A 156 23.31 7.62 23.23
CA ASP A 156 24.58 7.37 23.94
C ASP A 156 25.70 8.09 23.20
N GLY A 157 26.09 9.24 23.70
CA GLY A 157 27.03 10.14 23.00
C GLY A 157 26.45 10.69 21.70
N ASP A 158 27.08 10.39 20.59
CA ASP A 158 26.66 10.81 19.24
C ASP A 158 25.93 9.70 18.45
N GLU A 159 25.48 8.64 19.14
CA GLU A 159 24.80 7.50 18.55
C GLU A 159 23.49 7.17 19.26
N TYR A 160 22.52 6.65 18.53
CA TYR A 160 21.37 5.96 19.10
C TYR A 160 21.63 4.45 19.15
N VAL A 161 21.32 3.84 20.28
CA VAL A 161 21.36 2.39 20.49
C VAL A 161 19.94 1.84 20.37
N ILE A 162 19.65 1.10 19.31
CA ILE A 162 18.32 0.54 19.03
C ILE A 162 18.26 -0.91 19.50
N ASN A 163 17.19 -1.23 20.28
CA ASN A 163 16.90 -2.58 20.76
C ASN A 163 15.42 -2.91 20.59
N GLY A 164 15.11 -4.07 20.01
CA GLY A 164 13.75 -4.56 19.85
C GLY A 164 13.59 -5.53 18.68
N GLU A 165 12.33 -5.89 18.43
CA GLU A 165 11.97 -6.82 17.35
C GLU A 165 10.80 -6.26 16.53
N LYS A 166 10.90 -6.37 15.22
CA LYS A 166 9.86 -5.98 14.27
C LYS A 166 9.44 -7.17 13.43
N ILE A 167 8.14 -7.28 13.16
CA ILE A 167 7.56 -8.37 12.39
C ILE A 167 6.80 -7.84 11.17
N PHE A 168 6.57 -8.72 10.20
CA PHE A 168 5.86 -8.41 8.94
C PHE A 168 6.46 -7.24 8.15
N VAL A 169 7.81 -7.15 8.17
CA VAL A 169 8.52 -6.09 7.46
C VAL A 169 8.65 -6.46 5.97
N THR A 170 7.83 -5.81 5.13
CA THR A 170 7.89 -5.96 3.68
C THR A 170 9.24 -5.47 3.14
N ALA A 171 9.83 -6.21 2.21
CA ALA A 171 11.17 -6.00 1.66
C ALA A 171 12.30 -6.04 2.72
N GLY A 172 12.03 -6.59 3.90
CA GLY A 172 12.96 -6.54 5.02
C GLY A 172 14.27 -7.31 4.81
N SER A 173 14.27 -8.33 3.94
CA SER A 173 15.49 -9.05 3.57
C SER A 173 16.19 -8.49 2.32
N ARG A 174 15.51 -7.66 1.54
CA ARG A 174 15.97 -7.19 0.22
C ARG A 174 16.38 -5.73 0.21
N ALA A 175 15.67 -4.88 0.96
CA ALA A 175 15.97 -3.46 1.04
C ALA A 175 17.37 -3.20 1.59
N SER A 176 18.03 -2.15 1.11
CA SER A 176 19.35 -1.74 1.60
C SER A 176 19.29 -1.09 2.99
N HIS A 177 18.14 -0.49 3.32
CA HIS A 177 17.91 0.21 4.57
C HIS A 177 16.56 -0.17 5.17
N ILE A 178 16.42 0.07 6.47
CA ILE A 178 15.19 -0.13 7.24
C ILE A 178 14.86 1.17 7.95
N VAL A 179 13.67 1.71 7.71
CA VAL A 179 13.11 2.76 8.55
C VAL A 179 12.41 2.10 9.72
N VAL A 180 13.02 2.15 10.90
CA VAL A 180 12.49 1.54 12.12
C VAL A 180 11.86 2.59 13.02
N TRP A 181 10.66 2.29 13.52
CA TRP A 181 9.98 3.12 14.52
C TRP A 181 10.31 2.63 15.92
N ALA A 182 10.88 3.50 16.73
CA ALA A 182 11.31 3.21 18.10
C ALA A 182 10.95 4.36 19.03
N THR A 183 10.79 4.05 20.32
CA THR A 183 10.50 5.08 21.34
C THR A 183 11.79 5.56 21.99
N LEU A 184 11.91 6.89 22.15
CA LEU A 184 12.97 7.53 22.92
C LEU A 184 12.68 7.44 24.43
N ASP A 185 11.40 7.41 24.82
CA ASP A 185 10.97 7.38 26.22
C ASP A 185 9.55 6.78 26.32
N LYS A 186 9.45 5.57 26.86
CA LYS A 186 8.16 4.87 27.05
C LYS A 186 7.17 5.65 27.89
N SER A 187 7.63 6.47 28.84
CA SER A 187 6.77 7.24 29.73
C SER A 187 6.01 8.37 29.02
N LYS A 188 6.50 8.79 27.84
CA LYS A 188 5.90 9.84 27.03
C LYS A 188 4.93 9.30 25.97
N GLY A 189 4.75 7.97 25.91
CA GLY A 189 3.84 7.32 24.97
C GLY A 189 4.17 7.65 23.51
N ARG A 190 3.13 7.84 22.69
CA ARG A 190 3.25 8.07 21.25
C ARG A 190 4.06 9.31 20.86
N ALA A 191 4.20 10.30 21.73
CA ALA A 191 4.96 11.52 21.45
C ALA A 191 6.47 11.27 21.32
N ALA A 192 6.97 10.23 21.99
CA ALA A 192 8.39 9.85 21.97
C ALA A 192 8.74 8.86 20.85
N ILE A 193 7.78 8.44 20.03
CA ILE A 193 8.05 7.51 18.93
C ILE A 193 8.65 8.31 17.76
N LYS A 194 9.82 7.88 17.30
CA LYS A 194 10.57 8.47 16.20
C LYS A 194 10.94 7.40 15.17
N SER A 195 11.26 7.82 13.98
CA SER A 195 11.75 6.94 12.91
C SER A 195 13.26 7.09 12.72
N PHE A 196 13.92 5.98 12.50
CA PHE A 196 15.37 5.89 12.33
C PHE A 196 15.69 5.15 11.05
N ILE A 197 16.62 5.65 10.25
CA ILE A 197 17.13 4.93 9.10
C ILE A 197 18.34 4.10 9.50
N VAL A 198 18.24 2.78 9.31
CA VAL A 198 19.26 1.80 9.71
C VAL A 198 19.69 1.01 8.48
N PRO A 199 20.99 0.91 8.15
CA PRO A 199 21.46 -0.01 7.11
C PRO A 199 21.08 -1.46 7.46
N ARG A 200 20.54 -2.21 6.50
CA ARG A 200 20.14 -3.61 6.74
C ARG A 200 21.34 -4.50 7.12
N GLU A 201 22.52 -4.24 6.53
CA GLU A 201 23.76 -4.97 6.81
C GLU A 201 24.45 -4.55 8.12
N HIS A 202 23.81 -3.72 8.94
CA HIS A 202 24.39 -3.28 10.22
C HIS A 202 24.59 -4.49 11.16
N PRO A 203 25.73 -4.63 11.85
CA PRO A 203 26.03 -5.80 12.71
C PRO A 203 25.00 -6.08 13.80
N GLY A 204 24.30 -5.04 14.30
CA GLY A 204 23.23 -5.16 15.28
C GLY A 204 21.85 -5.42 14.67
N VAL A 205 21.75 -5.73 13.37
CA VAL A 205 20.50 -6.02 12.66
C VAL A 205 20.52 -7.46 12.15
N THR A 206 19.52 -8.24 12.52
CA THR A 206 19.38 -9.64 12.09
C THR A 206 18.02 -9.86 11.47
N VAL A 207 17.98 -10.33 10.22
CA VAL A 207 16.77 -10.91 9.63
C VAL A 207 16.65 -12.33 10.17
N GLU A 208 15.74 -12.55 11.11
CA GLU A 208 15.63 -13.85 11.80
C GLU A 208 14.93 -14.89 10.94
N ARG A 209 13.90 -14.49 10.22
CA ARG A 209 13.17 -15.36 9.30
C ARG A 209 12.33 -14.57 8.32
N LEU A 210 11.90 -15.23 7.26
CA LEU A 210 10.83 -14.78 6.38
C LEU A 210 9.56 -15.55 6.72
N GLU A 211 8.43 -14.82 6.71
CA GLU A 211 7.14 -15.42 7.07
C GLU A 211 6.54 -16.23 5.91
N HIS A 212 6.10 -17.45 6.19
CA HIS A 212 5.28 -18.23 5.27
C HIS A 212 3.83 -17.71 5.33
N LYS A 213 3.30 -17.30 4.19
CA LYS A 213 2.03 -16.57 4.13
C LYS A 213 0.97 -17.31 3.33
N LEU A 214 -0.30 -17.00 3.59
CA LEU A 214 -1.44 -17.48 2.81
C LEU A 214 -1.33 -17.03 1.35
N GLY A 215 -1.08 -15.74 1.15
CA GLY A 215 -0.96 -15.08 -0.14
C GLY A 215 0.22 -14.11 -0.18
N ILE A 216 0.32 -13.33 -1.25
CA ILE A 216 1.42 -12.40 -1.55
C ILE A 216 2.81 -13.05 -1.37
N LYS A 217 2.96 -14.30 -1.80
CA LYS A 217 4.15 -15.10 -1.53
C LYS A 217 5.41 -14.60 -2.21
N ALA A 218 5.29 -13.91 -3.36
CA ALA A 218 6.41 -13.27 -4.03
C ALA A 218 7.03 -12.11 -3.23
N SER A 219 6.26 -11.46 -2.36
CA SER A 219 6.75 -10.39 -1.49
C SER A 219 7.41 -10.96 -0.25
N ASP A 220 8.70 -10.71 -0.03
CA ASP A 220 9.35 -11.08 1.22
C ASP A 220 8.77 -10.28 2.39
N THR A 221 8.65 -10.94 3.52
CA THR A 221 8.06 -10.36 4.71
C THR A 221 8.84 -10.88 5.90
N ALA A 222 9.67 -10.01 6.49
CA ALA A 222 10.70 -10.41 7.43
C ALA A 222 10.31 -10.17 8.90
N VAL A 223 10.89 -10.99 9.79
CA VAL A 223 11.09 -10.67 11.20
C VAL A 223 12.52 -10.15 11.34
N ILE A 224 12.65 -8.98 11.95
CA ILE A 224 13.92 -8.28 12.11
C ILE A 224 14.15 -7.97 13.59
N ARG A 225 15.33 -8.40 14.09
CA ARG A 225 15.80 -8.07 15.44
C ARG A 225 16.86 -6.98 15.36
N PHE A 226 16.75 -6.04 16.29
CA PHE A 226 17.75 -5.02 16.59
C PHE A 226 18.34 -5.36 17.96
N ASP A 227 19.63 -5.64 18.00
CA ASP A 227 20.38 -5.94 19.23
C ASP A 227 21.58 -5.00 19.32
N ASN A 228 21.48 -4.00 20.20
CA ASN A 228 22.45 -2.94 20.35
C ASN A 228 22.89 -2.32 19.02
N ALA A 229 21.94 -2.11 18.11
CA ALA A 229 22.21 -1.48 16.83
C ALA A 229 22.56 0.01 17.02
N ARG A 230 23.85 0.33 16.93
CA ARG A 230 24.39 1.68 17.16
C ARG A 230 24.42 2.44 15.83
N ILE A 231 23.66 3.50 15.74
CA ILE A 231 23.58 4.33 14.52
C ILE A 231 23.88 5.79 14.85
N PRO A 232 24.48 6.56 13.94
CA PRO A 232 24.72 7.99 14.16
C PRO A 232 23.42 8.73 14.50
N LYS A 233 23.51 9.72 15.38
CA LYS A 233 22.34 10.51 15.79
C LYS A 233 21.58 11.15 14.62
N ASP A 234 22.29 11.48 13.53
CA ASP A 234 21.71 12.09 12.33
C ASP A 234 20.86 11.10 11.51
N ASN A 235 20.84 9.81 11.88
CA ASN A 235 19.98 8.80 11.31
C ASN A 235 18.56 8.78 11.93
N LEU A 236 18.30 9.56 12.98
CA LEU A 236 16.94 9.91 13.38
C LEU A 236 16.36 10.81 12.28
N LEU A 237 15.25 10.43 11.69
CA LEU A 237 14.59 11.20 10.64
C LEU A 237 13.69 12.28 11.23
N GLY A 238 13.85 13.50 10.72
CA GLY A 238 13.10 14.67 11.16
C GLY A 238 13.58 15.24 12.48
N ASP A 239 12.64 15.76 13.28
CA ASP A 239 12.92 16.47 14.54
C ASP A 239 13.11 15.49 15.71
N PRO A 240 14.27 15.51 16.41
CA PRO A 240 14.52 14.68 17.59
C PRO A 240 13.72 15.07 18.82
N GLU A 241 13.18 16.28 18.90
CA GLU A 241 12.47 16.76 20.08
C GLU A 241 11.13 16.04 20.30
N ILE A 242 10.78 15.79 21.57
CA ILE A 242 9.52 15.15 21.95
C ILE A 242 8.45 16.22 22.13
N HIS A 243 7.57 16.35 21.14
CA HIS A 243 6.44 17.28 21.17
C HIS A 243 5.17 16.57 21.62
N VAL A 244 4.84 16.64 22.91
CA VAL A 244 3.68 15.96 23.50
C VAL A 244 2.36 16.36 22.79
N GLU A 245 2.25 17.62 22.38
CA GLU A 245 1.05 18.16 21.72
C GLU A 245 0.90 17.69 20.26
N LYS A 246 2.01 17.48 19.54
CA LYS A 246 1.99 17.02 18.13
C LYS A 246 1.80 15.51 18.00
N GLY A 247 2.11 14.74 19.04
CA GLY A 247 1.90 13.31 19.13
C GLY A 247 2.51 12.53 17.94
N PHE A 248 1.73 11.58 17.44
CA PHE A 248 2.08 10.61 16.37
C PHE A 248 1.75 11.15 14.94
N ALA A 249 1.74 12.47 14.76
CA ALA A 249 1.21 13.10 13.54
C ALA A 249 1.94 12.66 12.24
N GLY A 250 3.28 12.59 12.26
CA GLY A 250 4.05 12.21 11.07
C GLY A 250 3.79 10.77 10.59
N VAL A 251 3.58 9.83 11.53
CA VAL A 251 3.18 8.45 11.18
C VAL A 251 1.79 8.43 10.55
N MET A 252 0.84 9.18 11.11
CA MET A 252 -0.53 9.22 10.59
C MET A 252 -0.59 9.87 9.21
N GLU A 253 0.22 10.89 8.96
CA GLU A 253 0.34 11.52 7.65
C GLU A 253 0.87 10.54 6.59
N THR A 254 1.89 9.75 6.93
CA THR A 254 2.39 8.68 6.06
C THR A 254 1.24 7.73 5.67
N PHE A 255 0.47 7.25 6.65
CA PHE A 255 -0.64 6.34 6.37
C PHE A 255 -1.80 6.98 5.60
N ASP A 256 -2.10 8.27 5.79
CA ASP A 256 -3.15 8.94 5.01
C ASP A 256 -2.78 9.02 3.52
N ASN A 257 -1.47 9.01 3.20
CA ASN A 257 -0.95 9.00 1.84
C ASN A 257 -0.85 7.59 1.22
N THR A 258 -0.62 6.55 2.03
CA THR A 258 -0.44 5.17 1.53
C THR A 258 -1.74 4.37 1.45
N ARG A 259 -2.75 4.65 2.28
CA ARG A 259 -4.07 3.98 2.25
C ARG A 259 -4.77 4.01 0.88
N PRO A 260 -4.79 5.13 0.13
CA PRO A 260 -5.37 5.14 -1.22
C PRO A 260 -4.67 4.17 -2.17
N ILE A 261 -3.35 3.98 -2.04
CA ILE A 261 -2.59 3.02 -2.85
C ILE A 261 -2.99 1.58 -2.51
N VAL A 262 -3.16 1.26 -1.22
CA VAL A 262 -3.67 -0.07 -0.80
C VAL A 262 -5.09 -0.31 -1.33
N ALA A 263 -5.95 0.72 -1.31
CA ALA A 263 -7.28 0.63 -1.91
C ALA A 263 -7.20 0.36 -3.42
N ALA A 264 -6.28 1.01 -4.13
CA ALA A 264 -6.03 0.77 -5.55
C ALA A 264 -5.54 -0.65 -5.83
N MET A 265 -4.64 -1.19 -4.99
CA MET A 265 -4.22 -2.58 -5.06
C MET A 265 -5.42 -3.54 -4.99
N ALA A 266 -6.32 -3.29 -4.05
CA ALA A 266 -7.52 -4.10 -3.86
C ALA A 266 -8.46 -4.03 -5.08
N VAL A 267 -8.68 -2.82 -5.61
CA VAL A 267 -9.49 -2.60 -6.83
C VAL A 267 -8.87 -3.32 -8.03
N GLY A 268 -7.53 -3.28 -8.19
CA GLY A 268 -6.83 -3.95 -9.28
C GLY A 268 -6.98 -5.47 -9.23
N VAL A 269 -6.76 -6.09 -8.08
CA VAL A 269 -6.92 -7.55 -7.88
C VAL A 269 -8.37 -7.98 -8.11
N ALA A 270 -9.34 -7.22 -7.59
CA ALA A 270 -10.76 -7.51 -7.80
C ALA A 270 -11.17 -7.41 -9.28
N ARG A 271 -10.64 -6.41 -10.02
CA ARG A 271 -10.88 -6.28 -11.46
C ARG A 271 -10.34 -7.48 -12.22
N ALA A 272 -9.11 -7.91 -11.93
CA ALA A 272 -8.53 -9.09 -12.56
C ALA A 272 -9.41 -10.33 -12.37
N ALA A 273 -9.92 -10.55 -11.16
CA ALA A 273 -10.81 -11.67 -10.87
C ALA A 273 -12.16 -11.58 -11.60
N LEU A 274 -12.73 -10.39 -11.69
CA LEU A 274 -13.98 -10.15 -12.44
C LEU A 274 -13.79 -10.41 -13.93
N GLU A 275 -12.70 -9.94 -14.54
CA GLU A 275 -12.43 -10.15 -15.96
C GLU A 275 -12.24 -11.63 -16.30
N ASP A 276 -11.45 -12.38 -15.52
CA ASP A 276 -11.27 -13.81 -15.71
C ASP A 276 -12.59 -14.58 -15.46
N LEU A 277 -13.33 -14.22 -14.43
CA LEU A 277 -14.65 -14.84 -14.16
C LEU A 277 -15.64 -14.57 -15.30
N ARG A 278 -15.70 -13.34 -15.81
CA ARG A 278 -16.56 -13.00 -16.96
C ARG A 278 -16.27 -13.91 -18.14
N LYS A 279 -14.99 -14.10 -18.46
CA LYS A 279 -14.58 -15.00 -19.53
C LYS A 279 -15.05 -16.43 -19.28
N ILE A 280 -14.82 -16.97 -18.09
CA ILE A 280 -15.25 -18.34 -17.71
C ILE A 280 -16.77 -18.50 -17.83
N LEU A 281 -17.55 -17.54 -17.35
CA LEU A 281 -19.01 -17.59 -17.43
C LEU A 281 -19.50 -17.49 -18.89
N THR A 282 -18.88 -16.63 -19.69
CA THR A 282 -19.20 -16.51 -21.12
C THR A 282 -18.89 -17.78 -21.88
N ASP A 283 -17.72 -18.38 -21.64
CA ASP A 283 -17.32 -19.66 -22.24
C ASP A 283 -18.27 -20.82 -21.83
N ALA A 284 -18.86 -20.72 -20.65
CA ALA A 284 -19.91 -21.63 -20.16
C ALA A 284 -21.32 -21.33 -20.72
N GLY A 285 -21.46 -20.35 -21.62
CA GLY A 285 -22.73 -19.98 -22.26
C GLY A 285 -23.64 -19.11 -21.37
N ILE A 286 -23.12 -18.51 -20.30
CA ILE A 286 -23.88 -17.60 -19.43
C ILE A 286 -23.84 -16.19 -20.03
N GLU A 287 -25.01 -15.72 -20.47
CA GLU A 287 -25.19 -14.34 -20.96
C GLU A 287 -25.26 -13.38 -19.75
N ILE A 288 -24.40 -12.35 -19.74
CA ILE A 288 -24.41 -11.25 -18.77
C ILE A 288 -24.90 -10.00 -19.52
N SER A 289 -26.09 -9.48 -19.17
CA SER A 289 -26.71 -8.36 -19.88
C SER A 289 -26.94 -7.18 -18.93
N TYR A 290 -26.47 -6.00 -19.32
CA TYR A 290 -26.72 -4.75 -18.60
C TYR A 290 -28.11 -4.16 -18.88
N ASP A 291 -28.78 -4.62 -19.94
CA ASP A 291 -30.10 -4.14 -20.35
C ASP A 291 -31.26 -4.89 -19.66
N LYS A 292 -30.95 -5.99 -18.99
CA LYS A 292 -31.93 -6.82 -18.27
C LYS A 292 -31.83 -6.62 -16.76
N PRO A 293 -32.93 -6.50 -16.02
CA PRO A 293 -32.89 -6.45 -14.57
C PRO A 293 -32.37 -7.79 -14.01
N ALA A 294 -31.76 -7.75 -12.81
CA ALA A 294 -31.11 -8.92 -12.20
C ALA A 294 -32.04 -10.14 -12.07
N HIS A 295 -33.35 -9.93 -11.76
CA HIS A 295 -34.33 -11.01 -11.62
C HIS A 295 -34.73 -11.67 -12.95
N ALA A 296 -34.40 -11.07 -14.10
CA ALA A 296 -34.66 -11.61 -15.43
C ALA A 296 -33.43 -12.32 -16.06
N GLN A 297 -32.39 -12.51 -15.27
CA GLN A 297 -31.14 -13.18 -15.68
C GLN A 297 -30.90 -14.45 -14.87
N SER A 298 -29.88 -15.24 -15.27
CA SER A 298 -29.44 -16.35 -14.43
C SER A 298 -28.88 -15.86 -13.09
N ALA A 299 -28.93 -16.70 -12.06
CA ALA A 299 -28.36 -16.37 -10.75
C ALA A 299 -26.88 -15.98 -10.85
N ALA A 300 -26.11 -16.66 -11.73
CA ALA A 300 -24.70 -16.37 -11.96
C ALA A 300 -24.50 -14.98 -12.60
N ALA A 301 -25.30 -14.61 -13.61
CA ALA A 301 -25.22 -13.29 -14.22
C ALA A 301 -25.64 -12.17 -13.24
N ALA A 302 -26.69 -12.39 -12.47
CA ALA A 302 -27.14 -11.43 -11.46
C ALA A 302 -26.08 -11.22 -10.37
N GLU A 303 -25.44 -12.28 -9.91
CA GLU A 303 -24.37 -12.20 -8.90
C GLU A 303 -23.12 -11.51 -9.47
N PHE A 304 -22.75 -11.81 -10.72
CA PHE A 304 -21.67 -11.13 -11.40
C PHE A 304 -21.87 -9.61 -11.47
N LEU A 305 -23.06 -9.16 -11.90
CA LEU A 305 -23.40 -7.74 -11.95
C LEU A 305 -23.40 -7.07 -10.56
N ARG A 306 -23.82 -7.80 -9.53
CA ARG A 306 -23.74 -7.31 -8.14
C ARG A 306 -22.27 -7.09 -7.75
N MET A 307 -21.37 -8.02 -8.07
CA MET A 307 -19.94 -7.90 -7.78
C MET A 307 -19.32 -6.72 -8.54
N GLU A 308 -19.68 -6.49 -9.79
CA GLU A 308 -19.23 -5.30 -10.54
C GLU A 308 -19.68 -3.99 -9.87
N ALA A 309 -20.93 -3.91 -9.43
CA ALA A 309 -21.43 -2.73 -8.71
C ALA A 309 -20.69 -2.48 -7.40
N GLU A 310 -20.35 -3.54 -6.66
CA GLU A 310 -19.54 -3.46 -5.46
C GLU A 310 -18.10 -3.00 -5.78
N TRP A 311 -17.51 -3.52 -6.84
CA TRP A 311 -16.21 -3.09 -7.35
C TRP A 311 -16.19 -1.60 -7.69
N GLU A 312 -17.17 -1.14 -8.48
CA GLU A 312 -17.31 0.26 -8.88
C GLU A 312 -17.39 1.18 -7.67
N SER A 313 -18.16 0.79 -6.64
CA SER A 313 -18.28 1.57 -5.40
C SER A 313 -16.95 1.70 -4.66
N GLY A 314 -16.14 0.64 -4.63
CA GLY A 314 -14.79 0.66 -4.08
C GLY A 314 -13.85 1.53 -4.89
N TYR A 315 -13.89 1.41 -6.21
CA TYR A 315 -13.10 2.22 -7.15
C TYR A 315 -13.38 3.72 -7.00
N LEU A 316 -14.65 4.14 -7.01
CA LEU A 316 -15.03 5.55 -6.89
C LEU A 316 -14.57 6.19 -5.57
N LEU A 317 -14.69 5.48 -4.45
CA LEU A 317 -14.17 5.96 -3.16
C LEU A 317 -12.64 6.10 -3.18
N THR A 318 -11.96 5.15 -3.81
CA THR A 318 -10.50 5.14 -3.96
C THR A 318 -10.02 6.34 -4.78
N VAL A 319 -10.58 6.54 -5.97
CA VAL A 319 -10.25 7.68 -6.85
C VAL A 319 -10.55 9.02 -6.18
N ARG A 320 -11.66 9.12 -5.45
CA ARG A 320 -12.03 10.33 -4.70
C ARG A 320 -10.94 10.71 -3.68
N SER A 321 -10.39 9.73 -2.97
CA SER A 321 -9.36 10.00 -1.95
C SER A 321 -8.07 10.56 -2.56
N ALA A 322 -7.63 10.07 -3.73
CA ALA A 322 -6.48 10.58 -4.45
C ALA A 322 -6.73 11.97 -5.04
N TRP A 323 -7.93 12.20 -5.59
CA TRP A 323 -8.31 13.52 -6.07
C TRP A 323 -8.27 14.58 -4.96
N GLN A 324 -8.75 14.24 -3.76
CA GLN A 324 -8.67 15.15 -2.60
C GLN A 324 -7.22 15.47 -2.26
N ALA A 325 -6.32 14.47 -2.23
CA ALA A 325 -4.89 14.69 -1.98
C ALA A 325 -4.27 15.63 -3.02
N ASP A 326 -4.52 15.41 -4.31
CA ASP A 326 -4.04 16.28 -5.39
C ASP A 326 -4.55 17.74 -5.27
N ASN A 327 -5.73 17.93 -4.70
CA ASN A 327 -6.33 19.26 -4.51
C ASN A 327 -6.11 19.83 -3.09
N ARG A 328 -5.21 19.23 -2.29
CA ARG A 328 -4.87 19.63 -0.92
C ARG A 328 -6.09 19.69 0.03
N ILE A 329 -7.07 18.85 -0.22
CA ILE A 329 -8.24 18.68 0.65
C ILE A 329 -7.92 17.57 1.64
N PRO A 330 -8.10 17.78 2.97
CA PRO A 330 -7.88 16.72 3.95
C PRO A 330 -8.68 15.46 3.60
N ASN A 331 -8.00 14.33 3.42
CA ASN A 331 -8.59 13.10 2.87
C ASN A 331 -8.57 11.90 3.82
N SER A 332 -8.14 12.07 5.08
CA SER A 332 -8.00 10.95 6.05
C SER A 332 -9.26 10.10 6.18
N LYS A 333 -10.45 10.72 6.14
CA LYS A 333 -11.74 10.02 6.18
C LYS A 333 -11.97 9.24 4.88
N GLU A 334 -11.84 9.88 3.74
CA GLU A 334 -12.07 9.27 2.43
C GLU A 334 -11.04 8.20 2.10
N ALA A 335 -9.78 8.39 2.47
CA ALA A 335 -8.72 7.38 2.35
C ALA A 335 -9.05 6.12 3.17
N SER A 336 -9.54 6.30 4.41
CA SER A 336 -9.98 5.19 5.25
C SER A 336 -11.25 4.52 4.72
N MET A 337 -12.22 5.29 4.20
CA MET A 337 -13.44 4.74 3.57
C MET A 337 -13.09 3.93 2.32
N GLY A 338 -12.23 4.46 1.45
CA GLY A 338 -11.77 3.78 0.23
C GLY A 338 -11.05 2.48 0.56
N LYS A 339 -10.08 2.51 1.49
CA LYS A 339 -9.34 1.32 1.91
C LYS A 339 -10.24 0.27 2.53
N ALA A 340 -11.14 0.65 3.43
CA ALA A 340 -12.07 -0.27 4.06
C ALA A 340 -13.00 -0.94 3.04
N LYS A 341 -13.60 -0.14 2.14
CA LYS A 341 -14.53 -0.66 1.13
C LYS A 341 -13.82 -1.52 0.10
N ALA A 342 -12.76 -1.01 -0.53
CA ALA A 342 -12.07 -1.69 -1.62
C ALA A 342 -11.45 -3.03 -1.15
N ALA A 343 -10.79 -3.06 0.01
CA ALA A 343 -10.15 -4.27 0.52
C ALA A 343 -11.17 -5.37 0.88
N ARG A 344 -12.31 -4.99 1.48
CA ARG A 344 -13.40 -5.92 1.77
C ARG A 344 -13.99 -6.49 0.48
N VAL A 345 -14.33 -5.61 -0.44
CA VAL A 345 -14.89 -5.97 -1.75
C VAL A 345 -13.94 -6.88 -2.53
N ALA A 346 -12.65 -6.60 -2.52
CA ALA A 346 -11.67 -7.46 -3.20
C ALA A 346 -11.66 -8.88 -2.63
N SER A 347 -11.67 -9.03 -1.29
CA SER A 347 -11.74 -10.35 -0.65
C SER A 347 -13.04 -11.09 -1.00
N ASP A 348 -14.17 -10.40 -0.99
CA ASP A 348 -15.48 -10.97 -1.28
C ASP A 348 -15.59 -11.38 -2.77
N ILE A 349 -15.16 -10.52 -3.69
CA ILE A 349 -15.16 -10.77 -5.14
C ILE A 349 -14.25 -11.93 -5.51
N THR A 350 -13.00 -11.93 -5.04
CA THR A 350 -12.03 -12.95 -5.44
C THR A 350 -12.43 -14.33 -4.91
N LEU A 351 -12.93 -14.42 -3.68
CA LEU A 351 -13.43 -15.67 -3.14
C LEU A 351 -14.70 -16.15 -3.87
N LYS A 352 -15.64 -15.23 -4.15
CA LYS A 352 -16.86 -15.55 -4.91
C LYS A 352 -16.53 -15.96 -6.35
N ALA A 353 -15.51 -15.37 -6.97
CA ALA A 353 -15.05 -15.75 -8.30
C ALA A 353 -14.53 -17.20 -8.32
N VAL A 354 -13.78 -17.64 -7.30
CA VAL A 354 -13.38 -19.04 -7.16
C VAL A 354 -14.60 -19.96 -7.06
N GLU A 355 -15.56 -19.60 -6.21
CA GLU A 355 -16.81 -20.37 -6.04
C GLU A 355 -17.59 -20.50 -7.36
N MET A 356 -17.79 -19.38 -8.07
CA MET A 356 -18.59 -19.37 -9.32
C MET A 356 -17.90 -20.04 -10.48
N ALA A 357 -16.56 -20.00 -10.54
CA ALA A 357 -15.77 -20.69 -11.56
C ALA A 357 -15.60 -22.19 -11.27
N GLY A 358 -16.00 -22.65 -10.07
CA GLY A 358 -15.97 -24.06 -9.68
C GLY A 358 -14.55 -24.65 -9.73
N THR A 359 -14.40 -25.83 -10.31
CA THR A 359 -13.10 -26.55 -10.37
C THR A 359 -12.03 -25.74 -11.11
N THR A 360 -12.41 -24.97 -12.12
CA THR A 360 -11.49 -24.09 -12.86
C THR A 360 -10.94 -22.99 -11.96
N GLY A 361 -11.80 -22.36 -11.14
CA GLY A 361 -11.38 -21.31 -10.20
C GLY A 361 -10.53 -21.82 -9.04
N TYR A 362 -10.72 -23.10 -8.65
CA TYR A 362 -9.95 -23.74 -7.57
C TYR A 362 -8.61 -24.31 -8.07
N SER A 363 -8.42 -24.43 -9.38
CA SER A 363 -7.21 -24.97 -10.00
C SER A 363 -6.12 -23.91 -10.15
N GLU A 364 -4.86 -24.31 -9.99
CA GLU A 364 -3.69 -23.48 -10.27
C GLU A 364 -3.52 -23.11 -11.76
N GLN A 365 -4.34 -23.65 -12.65
CA GLN A 365 -4.37 -23.29 -14.08
C GLN A 365 -4.83 -21.84 -14.32
N THR A 366 -5.62 -21.30 -13.40
CA THR A 366 -6.01 -19.89 -13.38
C THR A 366 -5.31 -19.18 -12.20
N LEU A 367 -5.44 -17.85 -12.14
CA LEU A 367 -4.96 -17.08 -10.99
C LEU A 367 -6.06 -16.77 -9.97
N LEU A 368 -7.31 -17.26 -10.17
CA LEU A 368 -8.43 -16.94 -9.29
C LEU A 368 -8.20 -17.34 -7.82
N GLU A 369 -7.73 -18.58 -7.59
CA GLU A 369 -7.44 -19.04 -6.21
C GLU A 369 -6.28 -18.25 -5.57
N LYS A 370 -5.27 -17.87 -6.39
CA LYS A 370 -4.17 -17.05 -5.93
C LYS A 370 -4.65 -15.66 -5.51
N TRP A 371 -5.48 -15.00 -6.32
CA TRP A 371 -6.02 -13.69 -5.99
C TRP A 371 -6.93 -13.73 -4.76
N ALA A 372 -7.65 -14.81 -4.52
CA ALA A 372 -8.43 -15.00 -3.30
C ALA A 372 -7.53 -15.07 -2.05
N ARG A 373 -6.35 -15.72 -2.16
CA ARG A 373 -5.35 -15.75 -1.09
C ARG A 373 -4.67 -14.40 -0.91
N ASP A 374 -4.28 -13.75 -2.00
CA ASP A 374 -3.56 -12.48 -2.00
C ASP A 374 -4.42 -11.31 -1.50
N SER A 375 -5.68 -11.26 -1.91
CA SER A 375 -6.58 -10.16 -1.55
C SER A 375 -6.79 -10.03 -0.04
N LYS A 376 -6.66 -11.14 0.69
CA LYS A 376 -6.95 -11.16 2.13
C LYS A 376 -6.06 -10.23 2.95
N ILE A 377 -4.80 -10.06 2.57
CA ILE A 377 -3.88 -9.18 3.31
C ILE A 377 -4.26 -7.70 3.16
N LEU A 378 -4.91 -7.33 2.05
CA LEU A 378 -5.32 -5.95 1.79
C LEU A 378 -6.36 -5.45 2.81
N ASP A 379 -7.11 -6.36 3.43
CA ASP A 379 -8.06 -6.09 4.52
C ASP A 379 -7.37 -5.96 5.91
N ILE A 380 -6.08 -6.32 6.01
CA ILE A 380 -5.34 -6.44 7.28
C ILE A 380 -4.27 -5.36 7.43
N PHE A 381 -3.31 -5.27 6.51
CA PHE A 381 -2.17 -4.35 6.64
C PHE A 381 -2.57 -2.89 6.40
N GLU A 382 -1.70 -1.93 6.69
CA GLU A 382 -1.95 -0.46 6.59
C GLU A 382 -3.17 -0.01 7.42
N GLY A 383 -3.40 -0.70 8.53
CA GLY A 383 -4.58 -0.56 9.39
C GLY A 383 -5.71 -1.50 8.98
N THR A 384 -6.09 -2.37 9.93
CA THR A 384 -7.15 -3.36 9.71
C THR A 384 -8.48 -2.69 9.36
N GLN A 385 -9.42 -3.48 8.84
CA GLN A 385 -10.80 -3.06 8.58
C GLN A 385 -11.40 -2.28 9.77
N GLN A 386 -11.22 -2.80 10.97
CA GLN A 386 -11.74 -2.21 12.22
C GLN A 386 -11.09 -0.84 12.50
N ILE A 387 -9.77 -0.72 12.28
CA ILE A 387 -9.06 0.55 12.44
C ILE A 387 -9.55 1.59 11.43
N GLN A 388 -9.78 1.19 10.17
CA GLN A 388 -10.33 2.11 9.17
C GLN A 388 -11.74 2.59 9.56
N GLN A 389 -12.60 1.69 10.03
CA GLN A 389 -13.93 2.04 10.51
C GLN A 389 -13.90 3.00 11.71
N LEU A 390 -12.96 2.78 12.66
CA LEU A 390 -12.75 3.70 13.78
C LEU A 390 -12.29 5.10 13.32
N VAL A 391 -11.38 5.17 12.34
CA VAL A 391 -10.94 6.45 11.78
C VAL A 391 -12.13 7.18 11.12
N VAL A 392 -12.94 6.48 10.34
CA VAL A 392 -14.14 7.06 9.71
C VAL A 392 -15.13 7.55 10.76
N ALA A 393 -15.43 6.72 11.77
CA ALA A 393 -16.35 7.09 12.85
C ALA A 393 -15.88 8.33 13.61
N ARG A 394 -14.62 8.42 13.98
CA ARG A 394 -14.04 9.59 14.65
C ARG A 394 -14.20 10.86 13.81
N ARG A 395 -13.88 10.77 12.51
CA ARG A 395 -13.98 11.92 11.59
C ARG A 395 -15.43 12.37 11.38
N LEU A 396 -16.37 11.44 11.33
CA LEU A 396 -17.80 11.77 11.20
C LEU A 396 -18.40 12.39 12.47
N LEU A 397 -17.96 11.92 13.63
CA LEU A 397 -18.45 12.40 14.94
C LEU A 397 -17.67 13.62 15.47
N GLY A 398 -16.55 14.00 14.81
CA GLY A 398 -15.69 15.07 15.29
C GLY A 398 -14.93 14.72 16.57
N LEU A 399 -14.72 13.42 16.85
CA LEU A 399 -14.07 12.93 18.07
C LEU A 399 -12.58 12.69 17.87
N SER A 400 -11.81 12.94 18.90
CA SER A 400 -10.40 12.56 19.00
C SER A 400 -10.23 11.06 19.30
N SER A 401 -9.01 10.56 19.14
CA SER A 401 -8.69 9.15 19.49
C SER A 401 -8.76 8.86 21.00
N ALA A 402 -8.76 9.88 21.85
CA ALA A 402 -8.93 9.72 23.29
C ALA A 402 -10.39 9.58 23.71
N GLU A 403 -11.31 10.17 22.92
CA GLU A 403 -12.75 10.20 23.22
C GLU A 403 -13.49 8.97 22.66
N LEU A 404 -12.99 8.38 21.59
CA LEU A 404 -13.52 7.14 21.04
C LEU A 404 -12.50 6.02 21.29
N LYS A 405 -12.64 5.32 22.40
CA LYS A 405 -11.82 4.17 22.79
C LYS A 405 -12.51 2.86 22.40
#